data_d52ee3666da6131067d42d5bcbe5100d
#
_entry.id   d52ee3666da6131067d42d5bcbe5100d
#
_cell.length_a   1.000
_cell.length_b   1.000
_cell.length_c   1.000
_cell.angle_alpha   90.00
_cell.angle_beta   90.00
_cell.angle_gamma   90.00
#
_symmetry.space_group_name_H-M   'P 1'
#
loop_
_entity.id
_entity.type
_entity.pdbx_description
1 polymer ?
#
loop_
_entity_poly.entity_id
_entity_poly.type
_entity_poly.pdbx_seq_one_letter_code
_entity_poly.pdbx_strand_id
1 'polypeptide(L)'
;MMQATFHPRYPGRLMSRSRRGLLSLTRPSKEMFRRQRALLRSAVPAGFPSPADDHVEQRLSLDEHLIQHRESTFFMRVSGESMHGLGIYDGDLLVVDRALPATHGSVVIAVLDGEFTVKQLLHTPAGQVLRAAHPAYPDTLIRHEQDFSVWGVVSWNVHKLK
;
A
#
# COMPACT_ATOMS: atom_id res chain seq x y z
N MET A 1 -18.18 4.79 21.22
CA MET A 1 -17.25 3.82 21.83
C MET A 1 -17.42 2.50 21.11
N MET A 2 -16.55 2.14 20.18
CA MET A 2 -16.58 0.84 19.49
C MET A 2 -15.44 -0.01 20.04
N GLN A 3 -15.78 -1.06 20.76
CA GLN A 3 -14.83 -2.05 21.25
C GLN A 3 -14.40 -2.96 20.11
N ALA A 4 -13.10 -3.06 19.90
CA ALA A 4 -12.51 -4.05 19.00
C ALA A 4 -12.59 -5.42 19.70
N THR A 5 -13.38 -6.34 19.15
CA THR A 5 -13.49 -7.71 19.66
C THR A 5 -12.31 -8.54 19.17
N PHE A 6 -11.45 -8.91 20.08
CA PHE A 6 -10.32 -9.80 19.83
C PHE A 6 -10.79 -11.24 19.83
N HIS A 7 -10.67 -11.97 18.72
CA HIS A 7 -11.06 -13.39 18.65
C HIS A 7 -9.82 -14.28 18.84
N PRO A 8 -9.76 -15.13 19.87
CA PRO A 8 -8.55 -15.86 20.28
C PRO A 8 -8.07 -16.98 19.35
N ARG A 9 -8.82 -17.34 18.31
CA ARG A 9 -8.48 -18.44 17.37
C ARG A 9 -7.67 -18.06 16.14
N TYR A 10 -7.44 -16.74 15.88
CA TYR A 10 -6.64 -16.28 14.75
C TYR A 10 -5.83 -15.06 15.17
N PRO A 11 -4.63 -15.24 15.74
CA PRO A 11 -3.76 -14.11 16.07
C PRO A 11 -3.31 -13.46 14.77
N GLY A 12 -3.77 -12.27 14.49
CA GLY A 12 -3.36 -11.45 13.36
C GLY A 12 -4.46 -10.94 12.43
N ARG A 13 -5.74 -11.17 12.72
CA ARG A 13 -6.84 -10.65 11.92
C ARG A 13 -7.53 -9.47 12.63
N LEU A 14 -7.20 -8.24 12.24
CA LEU A 14 -8.04 -7.08 12.56
C LEU A 14 -9.12 -6.95 11.48
N MET A 15 -10.38 -7.12 11.87
CA MET A 15 -11.52 -6.80 11.01
C MET A 15 -12.13 -5.49 11.49
N SER A 16 -12.05 -4.43 10.71
CA SER A 16 -12.88 -3.26 10.90
C SER A 16 -14.04 -3.29 9.89
N ARG A 17 -15.27 -3.19 10.38
CA ARG A 17 -16.45 -3.03 9.54
C ARG A 17 -16.71 -1.54 9.34
N SER A 18 -16.25 -1.00 8.24
CA SER A 18 -16.80 0.23 7.70
C SER A 18 -17.99 -0.12 6.78
N ARG A 19 -19.03 0.69 6.79
CA ARG A 19 -20.22 0.49 5.92
C ARG A 19 -19.91 0.72 4.43
N ARG A 20 -18.67 1.03 4.08
CA ARG A 20 -18.18 1.19 2.69
C ARG A 20 -16.81 0.51 2.55
N GLY A 21 -16.81 -0.75 2.22
CA GLY A 21 -15.63 -1.50 1.84
C GLY A 21 -14.94 -2.24 2.99
N LEU A 22 -14.83 -3.56 2.84
CA LEU A 22 -14.11 -4.43 3.76
C LEU A 22 -12.63 -4.40 3.41
N LEU A 23 -11.80 -3.68 4.20
CA LEU A 23 -10.35 -3.78 4.07
C LEU A 23 -9.89 -5.14 4.63
N SER A 24 -9.38 -6.00 3.76
CA SER A 24 -8.76 -7.27 4.17
C SER A 24 -7.28 -7.04 4.47
N LEU A 25 -6.89 -7.19 5.72
CA LEU A 25 -5.51 -7.13 6.17
C LEU A 25 -4.93 -8.54 6.24
N THR A 26 -3.82 -8.81 5.55
CA THR A 26 -3.16 -10.12 5.58
C THR A 26 -1.66 -9.94 5.73
N ARG A 27 -1.04 -10.67 6.66
CA ARG A 27 0.42 -10.75 6.78
C ARG A 27 0.97 -11.77 5.80
N PRO A 28 2.17 -11.55 5.25
CA PRO A 28 2.87 -12.55 4.45
C PRO A 28 3.14 -13.83 5.26
N SER A 29 2.91 -14.99 4.68
CA SER A 29 3.24 -16.26 5.33
C SER A 29 4.74 -16.56 5.22
N LYS A 30 5.29 -17.33 6.18
CA LYS A 30 6.70 -17.76 6.15
C LYS A 30 7.05 -18.64 4.95
N GLU A 31 6.07 -19.30 4.36
CA GLU A 31 6.27 -20.21 3.22
C GLU A 31 6.35 -19.49 1.86
N MET A 32 5.89 -18.25 1.75
CA MET A 32 5.89 -17.47 0.51
C MET A 32 7.29 -17.18 -0.03
N PHE A 33 8.32 -17.17 0.82
CA PHE A 33 9.69 -16.75 0.49
C PHE A 33 10.53 -17.78 -0.28
N ARG A 34 9.97 -18.92 -0.70
CA ARG A 34 10.74 -19.99 -1.35
C ARG A 34 10.65 -20.05 -2.86
N ARG A 35 9.75 -19.28 -3.50
CA ARG A 35 9.54 -19.38 -4.95
C ARG A 35 10.23 -18.27 -5.71
N GLN A 36 11.43 -18.53 -6.16
CA GLN A 36 12.17 -17.64 -7.07
C GLN A 36 11.74 -17.86 -8.52
N ARG A 37 11.76 -16.79 -9.32
CA ARG A 37 11.55 -16.82 -10.77
C ARG A 37 12.75 -16.20 -11.46
N ALA A 38 12.98 -16.60 -12.72
CA ALA A 38 14.02 -15.99 -13.53
C ALA A 38 13.70 -14.52 -13.78
N LEU A 39 14.68 -13.65 -13.54
CA LEU A 39 14.69 -12.26 -13.97
C LEU A 39 15.59 -12.16 -15.20
N LEU A 40 15.07 -11.72 -16.32
CA LEU A 40 15.84 -11.51 -17.53
C LEU A 40 16.66 -10.22 -17.41
N ARG A 41 17.85 -10.23 -17.96
CA ARG A 41 18.77 -9.10 -17.93
C ARG A 41 18.30 -7.93 -18.81
N SER A 42 17.69 -8.25 -19.93
CA SER A 42 17.19 -7.24 -20.86
C SER A 42 15.99 -6.51 -20.33
N ALA A 43 16.07 -5.18 -20.27
CA ALA A 43 14.90 -4.35 -20.07
C ALA A 43 14.02 -4.39 -21.33
N VAL A 44 12.71 -4.53 -21.13
CA VAL A 44 11.74 -4.43 -22.22
C VAL A 44 11.45 -2.95 -22.48
N PRO A 45 11.81 -2.41 -23.67
CA PRO A 45 11.53 -1.01 -23.96
C PRO A 45 10.02 -0.80 -24.12
N ALA A 46 9.50 0.24 -23.46
CA ALA A 46 8.10 0.65 -23.61
C ALA A 46 7.86 1.60 -24.81
N GLY A 47 8.89 1.81 -25.61
CA GLY A 47 8.86 2.63 -26.83
C GLY A 47 9.21 1.79 -28.06
N PHE A 48 10.31 2.12 -28.74
CA PHE A 48 10.78 1.38 -29.89
C PHE A 48 11.30 -0.01 -29.51
N PRO A 49 11.05 -1.03 -30.34
CA PRO A 49 11.59 -2.37 -30.08
C PRO A 49 13.12 -2.38 -30.12
N SER A 50 13.71 -3.21 -29.26
CA SER A 50 15.14 -3.53 -29.29
C SER A 50 15.35 -5.03 -29.42
N PRO A 51 16.54 -5.50 -29.86
CA PRO A 51 16.81 -6.95 -29.92
C PRO A 51 16.56 -7.63 -28.58
N ALA A 52 15.89 -8.77 -28.63
CA ALA A 52 15.62 -9.58 -27.45
C ALA A 52 16.90 -10.26 -27.00
N ASP A 53 17.20 -10.16 -25.70
CA ASP A 53 18.28 -10.87 -25.01
C ASP A 53 17.63 -11.63 -23.85
N ASP A 54 17.63 -12.97 -23.92
CA ASP A 54 16.97 -13.85 -22.97
C ASP A 54 17.93 -14.37 -21.86
N HIS A 55 19.09 -13.74 -21.73
CA HIS A 55 20.02 -14.09 -20.66
C HIS A 55 19.40 -13.81 -19.28
N VAL A 56 19.39 -14.82 -18.44
CA VAL A 56 18.92 -14.71 -17.05
C VAL A 56 19.97 -13.97 -16.24
N GLU A 57 19.57 -12.82 -15.65
CA GLU A 57 20.43 -12.06 -14.77
C GLU A 57 20.54 -12.72 -13.39
N GLN A 58 19.41 -13.05 -12.81
CA GLN A 58 19.34 -13.67 -11.48
C GLN A 58 17.98 -14.35 -11.25
N ARG A 59 17.87 -15.05 -10.14
CA ARG A 59 16.59 -15.54 -9.65
C ARG A 59 16.00 -14.55 -8.66
N LEU A 60 14.78 -14.12 -8.92
CA LEU A 60 14.05 -13.16 -8.09
C LEU A 60 12.95 -13.85 -7.28
N SER A 61 12.94 -13.60 -5.98
CA SER A 61 11.79 -13.83 -5.11
C SER A 61 11.02 -12.51 -4.98
N LEU A 62 9.78 -12.47 -5.45
CA LEU A 62 8.97 -11.25 -5.30
C LEU A 62 8.75 -10.89 -3.84
N ASP A 63 8.60 -11.89 -2.98
CA ASP A 63 8.41 -11.66 -1.55
C ASP A 63 9.63 -10.95 -0.93
N GLU A 64 10.84 -11.44 -1.25
CA GLU A 64 12.09 -10.82 -0.77
C GLU A 64 12.32 -9.43 -1.38
N HIS A 65 11.87 -9.23 -2.61
CA HIS A 65 11.99 -7.95 -3.30
C HIS A 65 11.03 -6.88 -2.77
N LEU A 66 9.78 -7.27 -2.50
CA LEU A 66 8.72 -6.35 -2.10
C LEU A 66 8.65 -6.12 -0.59
N ILE A 67 9.13 -7.07 0.23
CA ILE A 67 8.95 -7.07 1.67
C ILE A 67 10.30 -6.91 2.37
N GLN A 68 10.55 -5.69 2.86
CA GLN A 68 11.78 -5.37 3.61
C GLN A 68 11.67 -5.76 5.10
N HIS A 69 10.52 -5.48 5.71
CA HIS A 69 10.28 -5.72 7.13
C HIS A 69 9.10 -6.68 7.31
N ARG A 70 9.38 -7.98 7.40
CA ARG A 70 8.37 -9.05 7.43
C ARG A 70 7.30 -8.88 8.49
N GLU A 71 7.71 -8.53 9.71
CA GLU A 71 6.79 -8.47 10.86
C GLU A 71 5.90 -7.23 10.83
N SER A 72 6.30 -6.19 10.09
CA SER A 72 5.59 -4.92 9.97
C SER A 72 4.93 -4.71 8.60
N THR A 73 5.09 -5.64 7.66
CA THR A 73 4.49 -5.57 6.33
C THR A 73 3.12 -6.24 6.30
N PHE A 74 2.17 -5.57 5.66
CA PHE A 74 0.79 -6.01 5.49
C PHE A 74 0.35 -5.81 4.04
N PHE A 75 -0.60 -6.62 3.60
CA PHE A 75 -1.27 -6.44 2.33
C PHE A 75 -2.66 -5.84 2.54
N MET A 76 -2.99 -4.81 1.76
CA MET A 76 -4.29 -4.14 1.81
C MET A 76 -4.85 -3.99 0.40
N ARG A 77 -6.15 -4.23 0.24
CA ARG A 77 -6.82 -4.02 -1.05
C ARG A 77 -7.40 -2.63 -1.11
N VAL A 78 -7.16 -1.95 -2.23
CA VAL A 78 -7.73 -0.62 -2.50
C VAL A 78 -9.21 -0.73 -2.79
N SER A 79 -9.98 0.23 -2.31
CA SER A 79 -11.36 0.48 -2.72
C SER A 79 -11.53 1.94 -3.07
N GLY A 80 -11.97 2.21 -4.30
CA GLY A 80 -12.22 3.55 -4.83
C GLY A 80 -11.07 4.11 -5.68
N GLU A 81 -11.26 5.32 -6.18
CA GLU A 81 -10.50 5.89 -7.30
C GLU A 81 -9.67 7.11 -6.92
N SER A 82 -9.63 7.48 -5.65
CA SER A 82 -9.01 8.75 -5.19
C SER A 82 -7.50 8.85 -5.44
N MET A 83 -6.85 7.76 -5.85
CA MET A 83 -5.40 7.68 -6.06
C MET A 83 -4.99 7.33 -7.50
N HIS A 84 -5.90 7.42 -8.47
CA HIS A 84 -5.66 7.13 -9.90
C HIS A 84 -4.46 7.87 -10.47
N GLY A 85 -4.27 9.13 -10.11
CA GLY A 85 -3.16 9.95 -10.62
C GLY A 85 -1.77 9.48 -10.18
N LEU A 86 -1.70 8.58 -9.19
CA LEU A 86 -0.48 7.88 -8.79
C LEU A 86 -0.47 6.41 -9.22
N GLY A 87 -1.36 6.01 -10.15
CA GLY A 87 -1.40 4.66 -10.68
C GLY A 87 -1.94 3.61 -9.71
N ILE A 88 -2.72 4.03 -8.72
CA ILE A 88 -3.38 3.13 -7.77
C ILE A 88 -4.86 3.10 -8.09
N TYR A 89 -5.38 1.91 -8.41
CA TYR A 89 -6.73 1.70 -8.92
C TYR A 89 -7.57 0.85 -7.94
N ASP A 90 -8.88 0.91 -8.12
CA ASP A 90 -9.80 0.05 -7.38
C ASP A 90 -9.44 -1.43 -7.55
N GLY A 91 -9.43 -2.19 -6.46
CA GLY A 91 -9.06 -3.60 -6.44
C GLY A 91 -7.56 -3.90 -6.38
N ASP A 92 -6.68 -2.91 -6.52
CA ASP A 92 -5.24 -3.09 -6.40
C ASP A 92 -4.82 -3.63 -5.04
N LEU A 93 -3.66 -4.30 -5.00
CA LEU A 93 -3.07 -4.80 -3.77
C LEU A 93 -1.88 -3.92 -3.38
N LEU A 94 -2.00 -3.26 -2.23
CA LEU A 94 -0.92 -2.48 -1.64
C LEU A 94 -0.05 -3.33 -0.72
N VAL A 95 1.25 -3.15 -0.82
CA VAL A 95 2.21 -3.61 0.18
C VAL A 95 2.46 -2.43 1.12
N VAL A 96 2.10 -2.60 2.39
CA VAL A 96 2.13 -1.53 3.39
C VAL A 96 3.10 -1.91 4.50
N ASP A 97 4.10 -1.09 4.72
CA ASP A 97 5.09 -1.31 5.77
C ASP A 97 4.92 -0.29 6.90
N ARG A 98 4.75 -0.79 8.11
CA ARG A 98 4.57 0.03 9.31
C ARG A 98 5.88 0.46 9.97
N ALA A 99 7.00 -0.12 9.56
CA ALA A 99 8.32 0.27 10.06
C ALA A 99 8.92 1.44 9.27
N LEU A 100 8.41 1.71 8.06
CA LEU A 100 8.91 2.83 7.26
C LEU A 100 8.42 4.17 7.83
N PRO A 101 9.33 5.17 7.94
CA PRO A 101 8.94 6.52 8.32
C PRO A 101 8.12 7.17 7.19
N ALA A 102 6.99 7.76 7.55
CA ALA A 102 6.22 8.56 6.61
C ALA A 102 6.88 9.94 6.45
N THR A 103 7.17 10.31 5.21
CA THR A 103 7.79 11.59 4.84
C THR A 103 6.88 12.37 3.89
N HIS A 104 7.26 13.61 3.60
CA HIS A 104 6.55 14.41 2.58
C HIS A 104 6.53 13.67 1.24
N GLY A 105 5.35 13.52 0.66
CA GLY A 105 5.14 12.81 -0.61
C GLY A 105 4.90 11.30 -0.47
N SER A 106 5.06 10.72 0.72
CA SER A 106 4.76 9.30 0.92
C SER A 106 3.29 9.00 0.65
N VAL A 107 3.01 7.90 -0.04
CA VAL A 107 1.67 7.32 -0.05
C VAL A 107 1.49 6.55 1.25
N VAL A 108 0.47 6.87 2.01
CA VAL A 108 0.24 6.31 3.34
C VAL A 108 -1.14 5.70 3.47
N ILE A 109 -1.26 4.73 4.34
CA ILE A 109 -2.52 4.36 4.94
C ILE A 109 -2.66 5.22 6.19
N ALA A 110 -3.60 6.14 6.15
CA ALA A 110 -3.93 7.01 7.27
C ALA A 110 -5.16 6.50 8.02
N VAL A 111 -5.18 6.73 9.33
CA VAL A 111 -6.38 6.67 10.15
C VAL A 111 -6.79 8.11 10.42
N LEU A 112 -7.99 8.47 10.03
CA LEU A 112 -8.57 9.79 10.26
C LEU A 112 -9.95 9.59 10.89
N ASP A 113 -10.13 10.09 12.11
CA ASP A 113 -11.38 9.96 12.87
C ASP A 113 -11.88 8.50 12.95
N GLY A 114 -10.94 7.56 13.08
CA GLY A 114 -11.19 6.11 13.18
C GLY A 114 -11.40 5.38 11.84
N GLU A 115 -11.31 6.07 10.69
CA GLU A 115 -11.46 5.46 9.37
C GLU A 115 -10.14 5.36 8.62
N PHE A 116 -9.92 4.21 7.94
CA PHE A 116 -8.77 4.02 7.05
C PHE A 116 -8.96 4.72 5.72
N THR A 117 -7.91 5.38 5.25
CA THR A 117 -7.85 5.94 3.89
C THR A 117 -6.44 5.81 3.32
N VAL A 118 -6.33 5.64 1.99
CA VAL A 118 -5.06 5.75 1.27
C VAL A 118 -4.96 7.14 0.67
N LYS A 119 -3.87 7.87 0.99
CA LYS A 119 -3.62 9.23 0.51
C LYS A 119 -2.12 9.49 0.40
N GLN A 120 -1.76 10.55 -0.32
CA GLN A 120 -0.41 11.09 -0.29
C GLN A 120 -0.30 12.08 0.89
N LEU A 121 0.69 11.86 1.75
CA LEU A 121 0.99 12.75 2.88
C LEU A 121 1.85 13.91 2.40
N LEU A 122 1.40 15.13 2.65
CA LEU A 122 2.18 16.34 2.38
C LEU A 122 2.40 17.12 3.67
N HIS A 123 3.61 17.64 3.83
CA HIS A 123 3.93 18.61 4.86
C HIS A 123 3.94 20.01 4.23
N THR A 124 3.08 20.89 4.70
CA THR A 124 2.95 22.26 4.21
C THR A 124 3.16 23.26 5.35
N PRO A 125 3.38 24.55 5.07
CA PRO A 125 3.43 25.57 6.11
C PRO A 125 2.14 25.67 6.95
N ALA A 126 0.99 25.27 6.37
CA ALA A 126 -0.29 25.23 7.06
C ALA A 126 -0.51 23.97 7.91
N GLY A 127 0.39 22.98 7.82
CA GLY A 127 0.27 21.70 8.51
C GLY A 127 0.35 20.49 7.58
N GLN A 128 -0.08 19.35 8.08
CA GLN A 128 -0.14 18.11 7.31
C GLN A 128 -1.41 18.06 6.45
N VAL A 129 -1.23 17.61 5.22
CA VAL A 129 -2.32 17.48 4.25
C VAL A 129 -2.34 16.06 3.72
N LEU A 130 -3.51 15.46 3.67
CA LEU A 130 -3.78 14.22 2.96
C LEU A 130 -4.32 14.56 1.57
N ARG A 131 -3.49 14.35 0.56
CA ARG A 131 -3.82 14.63 -0.85
C ARG A 131 -4.39 13.41 -1.53
N ALA A 132 -5.51 13.59 -2.20
CA ALA A 132 -5.98 12.65 -3.20
C ALA A 132 -5.25 12.89 -4.53
N ALA A 133 -4.87 11.84 -5.22
CA ALA A 133 -4.30 11.94 -6.56
C ALA A 133 -5.40 11.81 -7.64
N HIS A 134 -6.46 12.59 -7.50
CA HIS A 134 -7.59 12.59 -8.43
C HIS A 134 -8.34 13.93 -8.32
N PRO A 135 -8.64 14.61 -9.44
CA PRO A 135 -9.20 15.97 -9.41
C PRO A 135 -10.60 16.08 -8.78
N ALA A 136 -11.37 15.00 -8.74
CA ALA A 136 -12.69 14.99 -8.12
C ALA A 136 -12.67 14.88 -6.59
N TYR A 137 -11.50 14.66 -5.99
CA TYR A 137 -11.36 14.50 -4.53
C TYR A 137 -10.53 15.65 -3.97
N PRO A 138 -11.06 16.43 -3.03
CA PRO A 138 -10.33 17.54 -2.43
C PRO A 138 -9.21 17.06 -1.51
N ASP A 139 -8.17 17.87 -1.37
CA ASP A 139 -7.15 17.70 -0.35
C ASP A 139 -7.77 17.93 1.06
N THR A 140 -7.33 17.16 2.03
CA THR A 140 -7.78 17.26 3.42
C THR A 140 -6.66 17.81 4.30
N LEU A 141 -6.78 19.05 4.76
CA LEU A 141 -5.90 19.60 5.79
C LEU A 141 -6.24 18.96 7.13
N ILE A 142 -5.25 18.38 7.79
CA ILE A 142 -5.43 17.76 9.12
C ILE A 142 -5.51 18.88 10.15
N ARG A 143 -6.59 18.89 10.92
CA ARG A 143 -6.83 19.86 12.02
C ARG A 143 -6.40 19.28 13.35
N HIS A 144 -6.10 20.15 14.29
CA HIS A 144 -5.63 19.76 15.64
C HIS A 144 -6.63 18.88 16.41
N GLU A 145 -7.92 19.04 16.13
CA GLU A 145 -8.98 18.30 16.83
C GLU A 145 -9.28 16.93 16.22
N GLN A 146 -8.70 16.62 15.05
CA GLN A 146 -8.92 15.35 14.37
C GLN A 146 -8.02 14.26 14.94
N ASP A 147 -8.59 13.08 15.15
CA ASP A 147 -7.81 11.88 15.47
C ASP A 147 -7.13 11.38 14.19
N PHE A 148 -5.87 11.77 14.04
CA PHE A 148 -5.06 11.44 12.88
C PHE A 148 -3.81 10.66 13.26
N SER A 149 -3.59 9.55 12.55
CA SER A 149 -2.32 8.83 12.61
C SER A 149 -1.99 8.19 11.26
N VAL A 150 -0.69 8.03 10.98
CA VAL A 150 -0.23 7.21 9.86
C VAL A 150 -0.12 5.77 10.35
N TRP A 151 -0.92 4.89 9.78
CA TRP A 151 -0.91 3.47 10.11
C TRP A 151 0.26 2.73 9.46
N GLY A 152 0.65 3.12 8.24
CA GLY A 152 1.78 2.57 7.52
C GLY A 152 2.04 3.27 6.20
N VAL A 153 3.21 3.04 5.62
CA VAL A 153 3.64 3.60 4.34
C VAL A 153 3.43 2.55 3.25
N VAL A 154 2.85 2.96 2.14
CA VAL A 154 2.70 2.10 0.95
C VAL A 154 4.05 2.05 0.24
N SER A 155 4.67 0.89 0.20
CA SER A 155 5.95 0.66 -0.47
C SER A 155 5.77 0.22 -1.93
N TRP A 156 4.72 -0.56 -2.22
CA TRP A 156 4.42 -1.07 -3.55
C TRP A 156 2.92 -1.10 -3.82
N ASN A 157 2.58 -0.94 -5.10
CA ASN A 157 1.26 -1.21 -5.64
C ASN A 157 1.37 -2.39 -6.63
N VAL A 158 0.53 -3.40 -6.44
CA VAL A 158 0.44 -4.55 -7.34
C VAL A 158 -0.89 -4.47 -8.10
N HIS A 159 -0.80 -4.05 -9.36
CA HIS A 159 -1.94 -3.90 -10.25
C HIS A 159 -2.11 -5.13 -11.14
N LYS A 160 -3.34 -5.63 -11.23
CA LYS A 160 -3.69 -6.73 -12.12
C LYS A 160 -4.22 -6.16 -13.44
N LEU A 161 -3.53 -6.45 -14.55
CA LEU A 161 -3.91 -5.94 -15.88
C LEU A 161 -5.12 -6.66 -16.49
N LYS A 162 -5.39 -7.90 -16.10
CA LYS A 162 -6.54 -8.71 -16.57
C LYS A 162 -7.03 -9.66 -15.49
#